data_c315eaada00dc6747624b3ee71c4cebb
#
_entry.id   c315eaada00dc6747624b3ee71c4cebb
#
_cell.length_a   1.000
_cell.length_b   1.000
_cell.length_c   1.000
_cell.angle_alpha   90.00
_cell.angle_beta   90.00
_cell.angle_gamma   90.00
#
_symmetry.space_group_name_H-M   'P 1'
#
loop_
_entity.id
_entity.type
_entity.pdbx_description
1 polymer ?
#
loop_
_entity_poly.entity_id
_entity_poly.type
_entity_poly.pdbx_seq_one_letter_code
_entity_poly.pdbx_strand_id
1 'polypeptide(L)'
;MRTIIEVKNLYKYYKEIKAVDGMSFEVYEGEIFGMVGPNGAGKTTAIECIEGLRKPDKGVIKVLGSNPLKGGSSLREKLGIQLQESSLYPRIKVREAIELFSNFYPKPLVGRELLKKFNLNDKQNVYYDKLSGGLKKRLQIALALIGNPIIVFFDEITTGLDPQARYNMWELIREIRNHGKTIFLTTHYMEEAQKLCDRVCIIDHGKIVALDKPEILIQNLDAESKITFTITKSIDLKLLKDLSCVTRTEEVNNQVIVYGKGSEFLTKVVQVIENLGLPLYNLQIKQPTLEDVYLTLTGREYKD
;
A
#
# COMPACT_ATOMS: atom_id res chain seq x y z
N MET A 1 -2.30 16.31 14.02
CA MET A 1 -3.02 15.88 12.80
C MET A 1 -4.48 15.65 13.15
N ARG A 2 -5.41 15.92 12.24
CA ARG A 2 -6.85 15.72 12.47
C ARG A 2 -7.22 14.30 12.12
N THR A 3 -7.85 13.55 13.04
CA THR A 3 -8.41 12.23 12.79
C THR A 3 -9.67 12.35 11.93
N ILE A 4 -9.74 11.63 10.81
CA ILE A 4 -10.89 11.63 9.89
C ILE A 4 -11.56 10.26 9.78
N ILE A 5 -10.84 9.17 10.11
CA ILE A 5 -11.42 7.85 10.32
C ILE A 5 -11.00 7.38 11.71
N GLU A 6 -11.97 6.99 12.53
CA GLU A 6 -11.77 6.42 13.87
C GLU A 6 -12.45 5.04 13.92
N VAL A 7 -11.69 4.01 14.21
CA VAL A 7 -12.16 2.63 14.37
C VAL A 7 -11.80 2.15 15.76
N LYS A 8 -12.81 1.73 16.54
CA LYS A 8 -12.63 1.23 17.91
C LYS A 8 -13.29 -0.12 18.09
N ASN A 9 -12.48 -1.12 18.46
CA ASN A 9 -12.92 -2.47 18.77
C ASN A 9 -13.87 -3.04 17.70
N LEU A 10 -13.44 -2.97 16.43
CA LEU A 10 -14.22 -3.46 15.30
C LEU A 10 -14.20 -4.98 15.25
N TYR A 11 -15.39 -5.59 15.20
CA TYR A 11 -15.59 -7.01 15.03
C TYR A 11 -16.55 -7.30 13.88
N LYS A 12 -16.18 -8.31 13.08
CA LYS A 12 -17.06 -8.88 12.05
C LYS A 12 -16.88 -10.36 11.93
N TYR A 13 -17.98 -11.10 12.05
CA TYR A 13 -18.02 -12.54 12.05
C TYR A 13 -18.84 -13.07 10.87
N TYR A 14 -18.41 -14.20 10.33
CA TYR A 14 -19.16 -15.00 9.37
C TYR A 14 -19.22 -16.43 9.90
N LYS A 15 -20.33 -16.78 10.54
CA LYS A 15 -20.45 -18.05 11.29
C LYS A 15 -19.28 -18.17 12.29
N GLU A 16 -18.45 -19.19 12.15
CA GLU A 16 -17.28 -19.45 13.00
C GLU A 16 -16.05 -18.59 12.65
N ILE A 17 -16.05 -17.92 11.50
CA ILE A 17 -14.91 -17.15 11.03
C ILE A 17 -14.95 -15.73 11.60
N LYS A 18 -13.91 -15.36 12.33
CA LYS A 18 -13.67 -14.00 12.82
C LYS A 18 -12.91 -13.22 11.76
N ALA A 19 -13.62 -12.68 10.75
CA ALA A 19 -13.00 -11.94 9.66
C ALA A 19 -12.33 -10.63 10.14
N VAL A 20 -12.90 -9.99 11.18
CA VAL A 20 -12.31 -8.86 11.90
C VAL A 20 -12.49 -9.13 13.39
N ASP A 21 -11.40 -9.09 14.16
CA ASP A 21 -11.35 -9.49 15.57
C ASP A 21 -10.69 -8.42 16.45
N GLY A 22 -11.45 -7.35 16.75
CA GLY A 22 -11.06 -6.32 17.71
C GLY A 22 -10.12 -5.23 17.15
N MET A 23 -10.19 -4.92 15.85
CA MET A 23 -9.34 -3.89 15.26
C MET A 23 -9.64 -2.49 15.82
N SER A 24 -8.59 -1.73 16.17
CA SER A 24 -8.70 -0.33 16.59
C SER A 24 -7.56 0.47 15.97
N PHE A 25 -7.88 1.55 15.25
CA PHE A 25 -6.91 2.44 14.61
C PHE A 25 -7.56 3.76 14.20
N GLU A 26 -6.72 4.71 13.83
CA GLU A 26 -7.11 6.02 13.34
C GLU A 26 -6.41 6.32 12.01
N VAL A 27 -7.10 7.08 11.15
CA VAL A 27 -6.54 7.62 9.91
C VAL A 27 -6.60 9.14 9.97
N TYR A 28 -5.50 9.78 9.58
CA TYR A 28 -5.34 11.22 9.64
C TYR A 28 -5.59 11.90 8.28
N GLU A 29 -6.00 13.16 8.34
CA GLU A 29 -6.26 13.95 7.13
C GLU A 29 -4.97 14.13 6.30
N GLY A 30 -5.06 13.84 4.99
CA GLY A 30 -3.99 14.04 4.02
C GLY A 30 -2.94 12.93 3.98
N GLU A 31 -3.10 11.82 4.74
CA GLU A 31 -2.19 10.66 4.65
C GLU A 31 -2.66 9.63 3.62
N ILE A 32 -1.72 8.83 3.15
CA ILE A 32 -1.99 7.53 2.50
C ILE A 32 -1.85 6.47 3.59
N PHE A 33 -2.98 5.91 4.02
CA PHE A 33 -3.04 4.83 5.00
C PHE A 33 -3.23 3.50 4.30
N GLY A 34 -2.30 2.56 4.51
CA GLY A 34 -2.34 1.22 3.93
C GLY A 34 -2.78 0.17 4.94
N MET A 35 -3.77 -0.65 4.58
CA MET A 35 -4.08 -1.88 5.31
C MET A 35 -3.55 -3.06 4.49
N VAL A 36 -2.52 -3.74 4.99
CA VAL A 36 -1.78 -4.77 4.27
C VAL A 36 -1.84 -6.11 5.00
N GLY A 37 -1.90 -7.19 4.25
CA GLY A 37 -1.95 -8.54 4.80
C GLY A 37 -2.28 -9.57 3.72
N PRO A 38 -2.11 -10.87 3.99
CA PRO A 38 -2.39 -11.93 3.04
C PRO A 38 -3.87 -12.00 2.64
N ASN A 39 -4.16 -12.77 1.60
CA ASN A 39 -5.54 -13.05 1.21
C ASN A 39 -6.28 -13.74 2.37
N GLY A 40 -7.51 -13.29 2.64
CA GLY A 40 -8.30 -13.79 3.78
C GLY A 40 -7.95 -13.16 5.14
N ALA A 41 -6.99 -12.24 5.25
CA ALA A 41 -6.65 -11.57 6.52
C ALA A 41 -7.76 -10.64 7.05
N GLY A 42 -8.79 -10.32 6.26
CA GLY A 42 -9.93 -9.49 6.67
C GLY A 42 -9.92 -8.07 6.10
N LYS A 43 -9.01 -7.73 5.16
CA LYS A 43 -8.86 -6.39 4.55
C LYS A 43 -10.17 -5.87 3.96
N THR A 44 -10.72 -6.58 2.98
CA THR A 44 -11.97 -6.21 2.30
C THR A 44 -13.14 -6.09 3.28
N THR A 45 -13.26 -7.01 4.25
CA THR A 45 -14.29 -6.92 5.27
C THR A 45 -14.15 -5.67 6.15
N ALA A 46 -12.93 -5.30 6.52
CA ALA A 46 -12.67 -4.11 7.33
C ALA A 46 -12.98 -2.83 6.56
N ILE A 47 -12.49 -2.69 5.31
CA ILE A 47 -12.72 -1.51 4.49
C ILE A 47 -14.22 -1.33 4.19
N GLU A 48 -14.95 -2.40 3.83
CA GLU A 48 -16.41 -2.35 3.59
C GLU A 48 -17.20 -1.89 4.84
N CYS A 49 -16.74 -2.26 6.05
CA CYS A 49 -17.34 -1.74 7.28
C CYS A 49 -17.10 -0.24 7.45
N ILE A 50 -15.90 0.24 7.10
CA ILE A 50 -15.52 1.66 7.21
C ILE A 50 -16.25 2.50 6.16
N GLU A 51 -16.43 1.98 4.96
CA GLU A 51 -17.20 2.61 3.89
C GLU A 51 -18.71 2.68 4.18
N GLY A 52 -19.18 1.88 5.15
CA GLY A 52 -20.60 1.75 5.47
C GLY A 52 -21.38 0.83 4.51
N LEU A 53 -20.68 0.03 3.72
CA LEU A 53 -21.27 -1.00 2.85
C LEU A 53 -21.63 -2.25 3.64
N ARG A 54 -20.94 -2.50 4.75
CA ARG A 54 -21.14 -3.68 5.60
C ARG A 54 -21.36 -3.26 7.06
N LYS A 55 -22.38 -3.87 7.69
CA LYS A 55 -22.64 -3.64 9.11
C LYS A 55 -21.66 -4.46 9.96
N PRO A 56 -20.86 -3.84 10.87
CA PRO A 56 -20.08 -4.54 11.85
C PRO A 56 -20.97 -5.25 12.88
N ASP A 57 -20.46 -6.28 13.53
CA ASP A 57 -21.17 -6.96 14.61
C ASP A 57 -20.95 -6.25 15.95
N LYS A 58 -19.74 -5.69 16.17
CA LYS A 58 -19.43 -4.87 17.35
C LYS A 58 -18.44 -3.77 16.97
N GLY A 59 -18.30 -2.77 17.83
CA GLY A 59 -17.35 -1.67 17.70
C GLY A 59 -17.99 -0.38 17.22
N VAL A 60 -17.16 0.64 17.13
CA VAL A 60 -17.56 1.98 16.70
C VAL A 60 -16.68 2.41 15.52
N ILE A 61 -17.32 2.90 14.47
CA ILE A 61 -16.66 3.50 13.32
C ILE A 61 -17.19 4.91 13.15
N LYS A 62 -16.27 5.87 13.01
CA LYS A 62 -16.58 7.23 12.61
C LYS A 62 -15.75 7.62 11.40
N VAL A 63 -16.39 8.11 10.37
CA VAL A 63 -15.81 8.66 9.16
C VAL A 63 -16.24 10.11 9.05
N LEU A 64 -15.31 11.04 9.02
CA LEU A 64 -15.58 12.48 9.10
C LEU A 64 -16.52 12.84 10.28
N GLY A 65 -16.33 12.17 11.43
CA GLY A 65 -17.13 12.36 12.65
C GLY A 65 -18.48 11.66 12.65
N SER A 66 -18.92 11.03 11.56
CA SER A 66 -20.22 10.39 11.41
C SER A 66 -20.12 8.87 11.34
N ASN A 67 -21.17 8.17 11.80
CA ASN A 67 -21.28 6.72 11.59
C ASN A 67 -21.56 6.45 10.10
N PRO A 68 -20.72 5.66 9.38
CA PRO A 68 -20.84 5.49 7.94
C PRO A 68 -22.13 4.80 7.49
N LEU A 69 -22.74 3.97 8.35
CA LEU A 69 -24.05 3.34 8.07
C LEU A 69 -25.22 4.33 8.15
N LYS A 70 -25.07 5.44 8.89
CA LYS A 70 -26.12 6.43 9.18
C LYS A 70 -25.84 7.79 8.54
N GLY A 71 -24.68 8.01 7.94
CA GLY A 71 -24.22 9.31 7.48
C GLY A 71 -24.97 9.90 6.28
N GLY A 72 -25.86 9.13 5.65
CA GLY A 72 -26.70 9.60 4.55
C GLY A 72 -25.94 10.05 3.31
N SER A 73 -26.58 10.82 2.43
CA SER A 73 -26.00 11.36 1.19
C SER A 73 -24.84 12.31 1.48
N SER A 74 -24.97 13.15 2.49
CA SER A 74 -23.96 14.17 2.84
C SER A 74 -22.59 13.60 3.22
N LEU A 75 -22.54 12.40 3.78
CA LEU A 75 -21.28 11.68 4.00
C LEU A 75 -20.81 11.03 2.72
N ARG A 76 -21.69 10.32 1.99
CA ARG A 76 -21.35 9.59 0.76
C ARG A 76 -20.75 10.48 -0.32
N GLU A 77 -21.24 11.71 -0.46
CA GLU A 77 -20.67 12.70 -1.38
C GLU A 77 -19.20 13.05 -1.09
N LYS A 78 -18.75 12.85 0.17
CA LYS A 78 -17.38 13.12 0.61
C LYS A 78 -16.46 11.90 0.50
N LEU A 79 -16.99 10.75 0.10
CA LEU A 79 -16.27 9.50 -0.04
C LEU A 79 -16.19 9.09 -1.51
N GLY A 80 -14.99 8.76 -1.96
CA GLY A 80 -14.76 8.10 -3.25
C GLY A 80 -14.43 6.64 -2.98
N ILE A 81 -15.19 5.72 -3.56
CA ILE A 81 -15.01 4.29 -3.31
C ILE A 81 -14.73 3.58 -4.63
N GLN A 82 -13.61 2.85 -4.67
CA GLN A 82 -13.30 1.90 -5.74
C GLN A 82 -13.23 0.51 -5.12
N LEU A 83 -14.20 -0.33 -5.47
CA LEU A 83 -14.32 -1.70 -4.99
C LEU A 83 -13.39 -2.65 -5.76
N GLN A 84 -12.96 -3.73 -5.12
CA GLN A 84 -12.11 -4.77 -5.72
C GLN A 84 -12.74 -5.34 -7.01
N GLU A 85 -14.01 -5.72 -6.95
CA GLU A 85 -14.80 -6.20 -8.09
C GLU A 85 -15.82 -5.15 -8.51
N SER A 86 -15.36 -4.07 -9.12
CA SER A 86 -16.27 -3.11 -9.74
C SER A 86 -16.30 -3.33 -11.24
N SER A 87 -17.42 -3.84 -11.76
CA SER A 87 -17.65 -3.95 -13.19
C SER A 87 -18.72 -2.98 -13.64
N LEU A 88 -18.36 -2.15 -14.59
CA LEU A 88 -19.35 -1.34 -15.33
C LEU A 88 -20.02 -2.22 -16.39
N TYR A 89 -21.17 -1.77 -16.87
CA TYR A 89 -21.83 -2.43 -18.01
C TYR A 89 -20.85 -2.56 -19.19
N PRO A 90 -20.63 -3.76 -19.77
CA PRO A 90 -19.58 -4.00 -20.75
C PRO A 90 -19.59 -3.04 -21.95
N ARG A 91 -20.78 -2.66 -22.42
CA ARG A 91 -20.99 -1.78 -23.58
C ARG A 91 -21.23 -0.32 -23.20
N ILE A 92 -20.88 0.12 -21.99
CA ILE A 92 -20.87 1.56 -21.67
C ILE A 92 -19.59 2.17 -22.22
N LYS A 93 -19.67 3.32 -22.88
CA LYS A 93 -18.47 4.07 -23.30
C LYS A 93 -17.88 4.81 -22.12
N VAL A 94 -16.57 5.07 -22.17
CA VAL A 94 -15.87 5.81 -21.12
C VAL A 94 -16.55 7.14 -20.79
N ARG A 95 -16.92 7.94 -21.82
CA ARG A 95 -17.64 9.23 -21.60
C ARG A 95 -18.98 9.03 -20.94
N GLU A 96 -19.73 8.00 -21.36
CA GLU A 96 -21.07 7.73 -20.82
C GLU A 96 -20.99 7.32 -19.33
N ALA A 97 -19.94 6.56 -18.94
CA ALA A 97 -19.69 6.23 -17.55
C ALA A 97 -19.40 7.50 -16.72
N ILE A 98 -18.56 8.41 -17.22
CA ILE A 98 -18.27 9.68 -16.56
C ILE A 98 -19.55 10.54 -16.43
N GLU A 99 -20.35 10.68 -17.49
CA GLU A 99 -21.62 11.42 -17.47
C GLU A 99 -22.61 10.80 -16.48
N LEU A 100 -22.77 9.46 -16.51
CA LEU A 100 -23.67 8.75 -15.59
C LEU A 100 -23.30 9.01 -14.13
N PHE A 101 -22.03 8.84 -13.77
CA PHE A 101 -21.58 9.04 -12.39
C PHE A 101 -21.60 10.51 -11.97
N SER A 102 -21.36 11.44 -12.91
CA SER A 102 -21.50 12.88 -12.62
C SER A 102 -22.90 13.25 -12.12
N ASN A 103 -23.94 12.60 -12.65
CA ASN A 103 -25.33 12.88 -12.28
C ASN A 103 -25.70 12.46 -10.84
N PHE A 104 -24.86 11.67 -10.17
CA PHE A 104 -25.08 11.31 -8.77
C PHE A 104 -24.61 12.39 -7.78
N TYR A 105 -23.88 13.40 -8.25
CA TYR A 105 -23.29 14.42 -7.39
C TYR A 105 -23.82 15.82 -7.74
N PRO A 106 -24.13 16.66 -6.74
CA PRO A 106 -24.63 18.01 -7.00
C PRO A 106 -23.56 18.95 -7.59
N LYS A 107 -22.27 18.67 -7.32
CA LYS A 107 -21.12 19.45 -7.82
C LYS A 107 -19.99 18.51 -8.26
N PRO A 108 -20.17 17.78 -9.37
CA PRO A 108 -19.12 16.88 -9.86
C PRO A 108 -17.93 17.65 -10.42
N LEU A 109 -16.77 17.00 -10.42
CA LEU A 109 -15.61 17.47 -11.18
C LEU A 109 -15.92 17.45 -12.68
N VAL A 110 -15.25 18.34 -13.44
CA VAL A 110 -15.46 18.44 -14.87
C VAL A 110 -14.96 17.15 -15.55
N GLY A 111 -15.88 16.41 -16.17
CA GLY A 111 -15.59 15.09 -16.76
C GLY A 111 -14.45 15.12 -17.79
N ARG A 112 -14.37 16.19 -18.60
CA ARG A 112 -13.28 16.36 -19.59
C ARG A 112 -11.89 16.49 -18.94
N GLU A 113 -11.81 17.15 -17.80
CA GLU A 113 -10.56 17.29 -17.04
C GLU A 113 -10.15 15.94 -16.42
N LEU A 114 -11.11 15.20 -15.90
CA LEU A 114 -10.89 13.83 -15.42
C LEU A 114 -10.38 12.92 -16.54
N LEU A 115 -11.02 12.93 -17.71
CA LEU A 115 -10.56 12.13 -18.85
C LEU A 115 -9.11 12.45 -19.24
N LYS A 116 -8.75 13.74 -19.24
CA LYS A 116 -7.38 14.19 -19.52
C LYS A 116 -6.41 13.74 -18.43
N LYS A 117 -6.73 13.97 -17.16
CA LYS A 117 -5.89 13.63 -15.99
C LYS A 117 -5.60 12.12 -15.93
N PHE A 118 -6.56 11.28 -16.27
CA PHE A 118 -6.43 9.82 -16.23
C PHE A 118 -5.97 9.19 -17.56
N ASN A 119 -5.53 10.01 -18.53
CA ASN A 119 -5.12 9.55 -19.88
C ASN A 119 -6.20 8.69 -20.57
N LEU A 120 -7.46 9.10 -20.45
CA LEU A 120 -8.63 8.47 -21.04
C LEU A 120 -9.24 9.29 -22.19
N ASN A 121 -8.68 10.44 -22.51
CA ASN A 121 -9.23 11.38 -23.51
C ASN A 121 -9.43 10.72 -24.88
N ASP A 122 -8.40 9.99 -25.37
CA ASP A 122 -8.44 9.31 -26.66
C ASP A 122 -9.30 8.03 -26.62
N LYS A 123 -9.76 7.61 -25.45
CA LYS A 123 -10.58 6.44 -25.21
C LYS A 123 -12.04 6.75 -24.88
N GLN A 124 -12.44 8.01 -24.89
CA GLN A 124 -13.78 8.44 -24.46
C GLN A 124 -14.94 7.74 -25.20
N ASN A 125 -14.74 7.33 -26.45
CA ASN A 125 -15.74 6.61 -27.26
C ASN A 125 -15.55 5.08 -27.25
N VAL A 126 -14.55 4.55 -26.53
CA VAL A 126 -14.27 3.11 -26.42
C VAL A 126 -15.18 2.50 -25.36
N TYR A 127 -15.69 1.31 -25.63
CA TYR A 127 -16.48 0.53 -24.67
C TYR A 127 -15.61 0.02 -23.51
N TYR A 128 -16.18 -0.08 -22.33
CA TYR A 128 -15.49 -0.53 -21.12
C TYR A 128 -14.84 -1.91 -21.27
N ASP A 129 -15.53 -2.87 -21.89
CA ASP A 129 -15.00 -4.22 -22.12
C ASP A 129 -13.76 -4.25 -23.01
N LYS A 130 -13.58 -3.26 -23.87
CA LYS A 130 -12.44 -3.11 -24.81
C LYS A 130 -11.24 -2.40 -24.22
N LEU A 131 -11.33 -1.89 -23.00
CA LEU A 131 -10.21 -1.27 -22.31
C LEU A 131 -9.25 -2.35 -21.79
N SER A 132 -7.94 -2.03 -21.79
CA SER A 132 -6.95 -2.82 -21.05
C SER A 132 -7.21 -2.76 -19.53
N GLY A 133 -6.68 -3.72 -18.78
CA GLY A 133 -6.82 -3.75 -17.31
C GLY A 133 -6.42 -2.43 -16.63
N GLY A 134 -5.28 -1.87 -17.02
CA GLY A 134 -4.81 -0.60 -16.50
C GLY A 134 -5.74 0.59 -16.83
N LEU A 135 -6.31 0.64 -18.05
CA LEU A 135 -7.27 1.68 -18.41
C LEU A 135 -8.60 1.51 -17.67
N LYS A 136 -9.05 0.27 -17.44
CA LYS A 136 -10.23 0.00 -16.59
C LYS A 136 -10.02 0.54 -15.18
N LYS A 137 -8.86 0.25 -14.56
CA LYS A 137 -8.52 0.75 -13.23
C LYS A 137 -8.44 2.29 -13.20
N ARG A 138 -7.85 2.93 -14.21
CA ARG A 138 -7.83 4.40 -14.33
C ARG A 138 -9.23 4.99 -14.41
N LEU A 139 -10.13 4.38 -15.17
CA LEU A 139 -11.53 4.81 -15.25
C LEU A 139 -12.23 4.66 -13.89
N GLN A 140 -12.04 3.53 -13.20
CA GLN A 140 -12.63 3.29 -11.87
C GLN A 140 -12.18 4.36 -10.86
N ILE A 141 -10.88 4.73 -10.85
CA ILE A 141 -10.38 5.83 -10.02
C ILE A 141 -11.01 7.17 -10.41
N ALA A 142 -11.10 7.46 -11.71
CA ALA A 142 -11.72 8.69 -12.19
C ALA A 142 -13.19 8.80 -11.69
N LEU A 143 -13.94 7.70 -11.74
CA LEU A 143 -15.31 7.63 -11.22
C LEU A 143 -15.38 7.81 -9.70
N ALA A 144 -14.44 7.23 -8.95
CA ALA A 144 -14.37 7.40 -7.50
C ALA A 144 -14.08 8.87 -7.11
N LEU A 145 -13.37 9.62 -7.97
CA LEU A 145 -13.01 11.02 -7.73
C LEU A 145 -14.04 12.04 -8.23
N ILE A 146 -15.04 11.61 -9.00
CA ILE A 146 -15.93 12.51 -9.72
C ILE A 146 -16.71 13.47 -8.80
N GLY A 147 -17.06 13.01 -7.58
CA GLY A 147 -17.70 13.82 -6.55
C GLY A 147 -16.77 14.76 -5.78
N ASN A 148 -15.49 14.86 -6.17
CA ASN A 148 -14.47 15.61 -5.44
C ASN A 148 -14.35 15.23 -3.95
N PRO A 149 -14.22 13.93 -3.62
CA PRO A 149 -14.29 13.43 -2.25
C PRO A 149 -13.16 13.97 -1.36
N ILE A 150 -13.35 13.89 -0.05
CA ILE A 150 -12.31 14.17 0.96
C ILE A 150 -11.46 12.92 1.20
N ILE A 151 -12.11 11.75 1.25
CA ILE A 151 -11.46 10.45 1.46
C ILE A 151 -11.72 9.57 0.25
N VAL A 152 -10.66 8.89 -0.21
CA VAL A 152 -10.75 7.90 -1.30
C VAL A 152 -10.34 6.53 -0.76
N PHE A 153 -11.18 5.55 -1.00
CA PHE A 153 -10.95 4.15 -0.66
C PHE A 153 -10.58 3.37 -1.92
N PHE A 154 -9.48 2.62 -1.84
CA PHE A 154 -9.01 1.73 -2.90
C PHE A 154 -8.85 0.32 -2.37
N ASP A 155 -9.70 -0.61 -2.83
CA ASP A 155 -9.58 -2.02 -2.47
C ASP A 155 -8.82 -2.77 -3.56
N GLU A 156 -7.56 -3.14 -3.26
CA GLU A 156 -6.65 -3.89 -4.12
C GLU A 156 -6.53 -3.35 -5.56
N ILE A 157 -6.37 -2.03 -5.70
CA ILE A 157 -6.42 -1.33 -6.99
C ILE A 157 -5.35 -1.76 -7.99
N THR A 158 -4.20 -2.26 -7.51
CA THR A 158 -3.05 -2.66 -8.35
C THR A 158 -3.01 -4.15 -8.68
N THR A 159 -3.92 -4.95 -8.12
CA THR A 159 -4.00 -6.39 -8.37
C THR A 159 -4.25 -6.67 -9.85
N GLY A 160 -3.43 -7.60 -10.41
CA GLY A 160 -3.49 -7.99 -11.82
C GLY A 160 -2.87 -7.00 -12.80
N LEU A 161 -2.17 -5.96 -12.32
CA LEU A 161 -1.38 -5.06 -13.16
C LEU A 161 0.05 -5.59 -13.35
N ASP A 162 0.60 -5.37 -14.54
CA ASP A 162 2.02 -5.57 -14.78
C ASP A 162 2.87 -4.57 -13.96
N PRO A 163 4.19 -4.80 -13.75
CA PRO A 163 5.03 -3.95 -12.91
C PRO A 163 5.04 -2.48 -13.34
N GLN A 164 5.07 -2.19 -14.64
CA GLN A 164 5.06 -0.82 -15.14
C GLN A 164 3.71 -0.13 -14.88
N ALA A 165 2.61 -0.82 -15.12
CA ALA A 165 1.27 -0.30 -14.85
C ALA A 165 1.06 -0.07 -13.34
N ARG A 166 1.60 -0.94 -12.48
CA ARG A 166 1.59 -0.79 -11.02
C ARG A 166 2.34 0.47 -10.60
N TYR A 167 3.56 0.67 -11.09
CA TYR A 167 4.34 1.87 -10.81
C TYR A 167 3.58 3.16 -11.21
N ASN A 168 3.03 3.18 -12.42
CA ASN A 168 2.24 4.32 -12.89
C ASN A 168 0.99 4.57 -12.02
N MET A 169 0.43 3.50 -11.44
CA MET A 169 -0.69 3.62 -10.51
C MET A 169 -0.27 4.24 -9.18
N TRP A 170 0.89 3.89 -8.65
CA TRP A 170 1.44 4.50 -7.44
C TRP A 170 1.68 6.00 -7.61
N GLU A 171 2.24 6.43 -8.75
CA GLU A 171 2.41 7.85 -9.05
C GLU A 171 1.06 8.58 -9.09
N LEU A 172 0.05 7.97 -9.70
CA LEU A 172 -1.31 8.52 -9.75
C LEU A 172 -1.92 8.67 -8.34
N ILE A 173 -1.74 7.67 -7.47
CA ILE A 173 -2.22 7.71 -6.08
C ILE A 173 -1.52 8.84 -5.30
N ARG A 174 -0.19 8.98 -5.45
CA ARG A 174 0.55 10.09 -4.84
C ARG A 174 0.06 11.45 -5.32
N GLU A 175 -0.22 11.58 -6.62
CA GLU A 175 -0.78 12.81 -7.19
C GLU A 175 -2.15 13.15 -6.59
N ILE A 176 -3.03 12.15 -6.42
CA ILE A 176 -4.35 12.33 -5.78
C ILE A 176 -4.18 12.84 -4.34
N ARG A 177 -3.27 12.23 -3.57
CA ARG A 177 -2.95 12.67 -2.20
C ARG A 177 -2.41 14.11 -2.17
N ASN A 178 -1.51 14.45 -3.09
CA ASN A 178 -0.91 15.79 -3.19
C ASN A 178 -1.93 16.88 -3.53
N HIS A 179 -3.07 16.51 -4.10
CA HIS A 179 -4.24 17.39 -4.26
C HIS A 179 -5.13 17.49 -3.00
N GLY A 180 -4.59 17.12 -1.83
CA GLY A 180 -5.25 17.28 -0.52
C GLY A 180 -6.26 16.19 -0.20
N LYS A 181 -6.22 15.04 -0.89
CA LYS A 181 -7.10 13.90 -0.55
C LYS A 181 -6.45 13.02 0.49
N THR A 182 -7.26 12.41 1.36
CA THR A 182 -6.83 11.29 2.20
C THR A 182 -7.13 10.00 1.48
N ILE A 183 -6.21 9.07 1.53
CA ILE A 183 -6.34 7.78 0.84
C ILE A 183 -6.28 6.66 1.86
N PHE A 184 -7.28 5.78 1.81
CA PHE A 184 -7.26 4.49 2.49
C PHE A 184 -7.16 3.41 1.42
N LEU A 185 -6.09 2.63 1.45
CA LEU A 185 -5.94 1.53 0.50
C LEU A 185 -5.74 0.18 1.19
N THR A 186 -6.25 -0.87 0.55
CA THR A 186 -5.90 -2.24 0.92
C THR A 186 -4.99 -2.83 -0.15
N THR A 187 -4.07 -3.66 0.26
CA THR A 187 -3.19 -4.39 -0.65
C THR A 187 -2.69 -5.68 0.02
N HIS A 188 -2.35 -6.66 -0.80
CA HIS A 188 -1.56 -7.81 -0.38
C HIS A 188 -0.08 -7.69 -0.79
N TYR A 189 0.34 -6.58 -1.40
CA TYR A 189 1.75 -6.33 -1.75
C TYR A 189 2.41 -5.49 -0.67
N MET A 190 3.33 -6.09 0.11
CA MET A 190 4.10 -5.38 1.15
C MET A 190 4.97 -4.27 0.56
N GLU A 191 5.53 -4.50 -0.64
CA GLU A 191 6.31 -3.49 -1.37
C GLU A 191 5.47 -2.25 -1.70
N GLU A 192 4.22 -2.42 -2.12
CA GLU A 192 3.30 -1.31 -2.39
C GLU A 192 3.06 -0.48 -1.13
N ALA A 193 2.72 -1.15 -0.02
CA ALA A 193 2.51 -0.49 1.26
C ALA A 193 3.77 0.26 1.72
N GLN A 194 4.94 -0.36 1.61
CA GLN A 194 6.22 0.24 1.98
C GLN A 194 6.58 1.48 1.16
N LYS A 195 6.30 1.46 -0.16
CA LYS A 195 6.68 2.56 -1.05
C LYS A 195 5.67 3.69 -1.12
N LEU A 196 4.41 3.42 -0.81
CA LEU A 196 3.31 4.34 -1.09
C LEU A 196 2.71 4.95 0.17
N CYS A 197 2.63 4.19 1.28
CA CYS A 197 1.86 4.59 2.45
C CYS A 197 2.69 5.40 3.44
N ASP A 198 2.09 6.45 4.00
CA ASP A 198 2.65 7.22 5.12
C ASP A 198 2.62 6.40 6.41
N ARG A 199 1.56 5.58 6.60
CA ARG A 199 1.40 4.62 7.70
C ARG A 199 0.76 3.33 7.18
N VAL A 200 1.17 2.22 7.78
CA VAL A 200 0.65 0.90 7.44
C VAL A 200 0.09 0.19 8.67
N CYS A 201 -1.03 -0.46 8.46
CA CYS A 201 -1.66 -1.38 9.38
C CYS A 201 -1.49 -2.79 8.81
N ILE A 202 -0.56 -3.55 9.37
CA ILE A 202 -0.34 -4.96 8.99
C ILE A 202 -1.38 -5.78 9.73
N ILE A 203 -2.16 -6.57 8.99
CA ILE A 203 -3.18 -7.43 9.57
C ILE A 203 -2.96 -8.90 9.21
N ASP A 204 -3.30 -9.76 10.16
CA ASP A 204 -3.34 -11.21 9.98
C ASP A 204 -4.49 -11.83 10.80
N HIS A 205 -5.21 -12.80 10.23
CA HIS A 205 -6.34 -13.47 10.87
C HIS A 205 -7.33 -12.52 11.58
N GLY A 206 -7.69 -11.41 10.93
CA GLY A 206 -8.65 -10.44 11.47
C GLY A 206 -8.09 -9.52 12.55
N LYS A 207 -6.81 -9.57 12.86
CA LYS A 207 -6.17 -8.76 13.91
C LYS A 207 -5.09 -7.84 13.35
N ILE A 208 -4.89 -6.71 14.02
CA ILE A 208 -3.75 -5.85 13.74
C ILE A 208 -2.51 -6.49 14.38
N VAL A 209 -1.49 -6.73 13.56
CA VAL A 209 -0.20 -7.28 13.97
C VAL A 209 0.79 -6.13 14.24
N ALA A 210 0.79 -5.10 13.40
CA ALA A 210 1.60 -3.92 13.56
C ALA A 210 0.91 -2.70 12.92
N LEU A 211 1.18 -1.51 13.46
CA LEU A 211 0.65 -0.26 12.93
C LEU A 211 1.64 0.87 13.23
N ASP A 212 2.32 1.35 12.21
CA ASP A 212 3.19 2.54 12.26
C ASP A 212 3.60 2.95 10.82
N LYS A 213 4.55 3.88 10.70
CA LYS A 213 5.24 4.17 9.44
C LYS A 213 6.05 2.97 9.00
N PRO A 214 6.12 2.66 7.70
CA PRO A 214 6.92 1.54 7.19
C PRO A 214 8.36 1.54 7.70
N GLU A 215 9.02 2.70 7.69
CA GLU A 215 10.41 2.84 8.11
C GLU A 215 10.60 2.51 9.60
N ILE A 216 9.64 2.92 10.46
CA ILE A 216 9.68 2.65 11.91
C ILE A 216 9.51 1.15 12.16
N LEU A 217 8.55 0.51 11.48
CA LEU A 217 8.33 -0.93 11.62
C LEU A 217 9.57 -1.73 11.22
N ILE A 218 10.23 -1.33 10.12
CA ILE A 218 11.46 -1.98 9.64
C ILE A 218 12.63 -1.72 10.59
N GLN A 219 12.79 -0.49 11.10
CA GLN A 219 13.86 -0.17 12.06
C GLN A 219 13.72 -0.94 13.38
N ASN A 220 12.49 -1.13 13.85
CA ASN A 220 12.19 -1.85 15.09
C ASN A 220 12.40 -3.37 14.97
N LEU A 221 12.59 -3.89 13.75
CA LEU A 221 12.74 -5.32 13.52
C LEU A 221 14.08 -5.88 14.05
N ASP A 222 15.06 -5.03 14.32
CA ASP A 222 16.44 -5.45 14.67
C ASP A 222 17.03 -6.49 13.67
N ALA A 223 16.57 -6.46 12.43
CA ALA A 223 17.01 -7.37 11.38
C ALA A 223 18.33 -6.91 10.76
N GLU A 224 19.08 -7.90 10.28
CA GLU A 224 20.37 -7.65 9.61
C GLU A 224 20.15 -7.19 8.16
N SER A 225 20.84 -6.14 7.77
CA SER A 225 21.06 -5.82 6.35
C SER A 225 22.12 -6.74 5.78
N LYS A 226 22.05 -6.99 4.47
CA LYS A 226 22.99 -7.86 3.76
C LYS A 226 23.63 -7.08 2.61
N ILE A 227 24.98 -7.11 2.56
CA ILE A 227 25.76 -6.60 1.43
C ILE A 227 26.46 -7.80 0.79
N THR A 228 26.30 -7.96 -0.51
CA THR A 228 26.97 -9.01 -1.29
C THR A 228 27.78 -8.36 -2.40
N PHE A 229 29.03 -8.75 -2.56
CA PHE A 229 29.89 -8.29 -3.66
C PHE A 229 30.84 -9.40 -4.11
N THR A 230 31.32 -9.32 -5.35
CA THR A 230 32.23 -10.29 -5.93
C THR A 230 33.67 -9.81 -5.74
N ILE A 231 34.55 -10.72 -5.32
CA ILE A 231 35.98 -10.46 -5.17
C ILE A 231 36.78 -11.15 -6.30
N THR A 232 37.80 -10.47 -6.80
CA THR A 232 38.74 -10.99 -7.81
C THR A 232 40.01 -11.51 -7.20
N LYS A 233 40.28 -11.18 -5.93
CA LYS A 233 41.46 -11.65 -5.16
C LYS A 233 41.00 -11.98 -3.75
N SER A 234 41.61 -12.95 -3.11
CA SER A 234 41.35 -13.24 -1.70
C SER A 234 41.58 -12.01 -0.83
N ILE A 235 40.64 -11.75 0.09
CA ILE A 235 40.69 -10.63 1.02
C ILE A 235 40.75 -11.15 2.47
N ASP A 236 41.35 -10.36 3.36
CA ASP A 236 41.25 -10.63 4.78
C ASP A 236 39.91 -10.16 5.30
N LEU A 237 38.97 -11.09 5.48
CA LEU A 237 37.65 -10.82 6.02
C LEU A 237 37.66 -10.26 7.45
N LYS A 238 38.80 -10.31 8.16
CA LYS A 238 38.89 -9.73 9.51
C LYS A 238 38.64 -8.24 9.50
N LEU A 239 39.11 -7.52 8.47
CA LEU A 239 38.89 -6.10 8.32
C LEU A 239 37.39 -5.70 8.26
N LEU A 240 36.54 -6.59 7.75
CA LEU A 240 35.10 -6.40 7.74
C LEU A 240 34.47 -6.86 9.05
N LYS A 241 34.97 -7.97 9.62
CA LYS A 241 34.45 -8.52 10.90
C LYS A 241 34.71 -7.58 12.09
N ASP A 242 35.80 -6.80 12.06
CA ASP A 242 36.19 -5.89 13.14
C ASP A 242 35.32 -4.61 13.18
N LEU A 243 34.47 -4.39 12.17
CA LEU A 243 33.51 -3.30 12.18
C LEU A 243 32.40 -3.58 13.21
N SER A 244 32.16 -2.65 14.13
CA SER A 244 31.13 -2.79 15.18
C SER A 244 29.70 -2.96 14.65
N CYS A 245 29.44 -2.57 13.40
CA CYS A 245 28.14 -2.70 12.73
C CYS A 245 28.01 -4.03 11.96
N VAL A 246 29.06 -4.85 11.84
CA VAL A 246 29.04 -6.14 11.17
C VAL A 246 28.81 -7.24 12.21
N THR A 247 27.85 -8.10 11.94
CA THR A 247 27.48 -9.23 12.81
C THR A 247 28.15 -10.52 12.35
N ARG A 248 28.25 -10.73 11.04
CA ARG A 248 28.89 -11.91 10.44
C ARG A 248 29.29 -11.66 8.99
N THR A 249 30.23 -12.48 8.51
CA THR A 249 30.66 -12.49 7.10
C THR A 249 30.73 -13.92 6.60
N GLU A 250 30.40 -14.13 5.35
CA GLU A 250 30.45 -15.40 4.65
C GLU A 250 31.17 -15.21 3.31
N GLU A 251 31.92 -16.21 2.86
CA GLU A 251 32.51 -16.24 1.52
C GLU A 251 32.08 -17.53 0.81
N VAL A 252 31.39 -17.33 -0.33
CA VAL A 252 30.88 -18.43 -1.15
C VAL A 252 31.17 -18.14 -2.62
N ASN A 253 31.91 -19.01 -3.30
CA ASN A 253 32.17 -18.92 -4.75
C ASN A 253 32.65 -17.53 -5.23
N ASN A 254 33.68 -16.97 -4.60
CA ASN A 254 34.19 -15.62 -4.86
C ASN A 254 33.21 -14.46 -4.57
N GLN A 255 32.13 -14.74 -3.89
CA GLN A 255 31.24 -13.71 -3.35
C GLN A 255 31.46 -13.59 -1.86
N VAL A 256 31.59 -12.35 -1.41
CA VAL A 256 31.60 -12.01 0.01
C VAL A 256 30.23 -11.50 0.38
N ILE A 257 29.70 -12.04 1.46
CA ILE A 257 28.42 -11.66 2.04
C ILE A 257 28.72 -11.11 3.42
N VAL A 258 28.34 -9.85 3.63
CA VAL A 258 28.49 -9.15 4.91
C VAL A 258 27.11 -8.89 5.48
N TYR A 259 26.87 -9.32 6.70
CA TYR A 259 25.64 -9.04 7.45
C TYR A 259 25.96 -8.02 8.53
N GLY A 260 25.02 -7.11 8.76
CA GLY A 260 25.21 -6.08 9.78
C GLY A 260 23.95 -5.26 10.05
N LYS A 261 24.05 -4.38 11.04
CA LYS A 261 22.95 -3.57 11.54
C LYS A 261 23.35 -2.10 11.64
N GLY A 262 22.34 -1.23 11.66
CA GLY A 262 22.50 0.20 11.88
C GLY A 262 22.70 1.00 10.58
N SER A 263 22.45 2.31 10.69
CA SER A 263 22.50 3.26 9.56
C SER A 263 23.88 3.42 8.93
N GLU A 264 24.95 3.18 9.70
CA GLU A 264 26.34 3.31 9.23
C GLU A 264 26.88 2.05 8.55
N PHE A 265 26.15 0.93 8.60
CA PHE A 265 26.62 -0.37 8.11
C PHE A 265 27.10 -0.31 6.67
N LEU A 266 26.25 0.21 5.77
CA LEU A 266 26.58 0.34 4.36
C LEU A 266 27.82 1.20 4.14
N THR A 267 27.86 2.39 4.73
CA THR A 267 28.93 3.36 4.55
C THR A 267 30.26 2.80 5.03
N LYS A 268 30.30 2.17 6.21
CA LYS A 268 31.53 1.60 6.77
C LYS A 268 32.04 0.40 5.95
N VAL A 269 31.15 -0.47 5.51
CA VAL A 269 31.54 -1.62 4.66
C VAL A 269 32.10 -1.14 3.31
N VAL A 270 31.43 -0.19 2.65
CA VAL A 270 31.90 0.38 1.38
C VAL A 270 33.25 1.05 1.54
N GLN A 271 33.48 1.84 2.60
CA GLN A 271 34.77 2.48 2.89
C GLN A 271 35.91 1.46 3.03
N VAL A 272 35.67 0.34 3.72
CA VAL A 272 36.68 -0.72 3.85
C VAL A 272 37.00 -1.34 2.49
N ILE A 273 35.97 -1.62 1.67
CA ILE A 273 36.16 -2.18 0.33
C ILE A 273 36.97 -1.23 -0.57
N GLU A 274 36.66 0.07 -0.54
CA GLU A 274 37.41 1.11 -1.29
C GLU A 274 38.87 1.20 -0.81
N ASN A 275 39.11 1.21 0.50
CA ASN A 275 40.44 1.26 1.08
C ASN A 275 41.31 0.03 0.68
N LEU A 276 40.68 -1.11 0.45
CA LEU A 276 41.31 -2.31 -0.06
C LEU A 276 41.60 -2.27 -1.56
N GLY A 277 41.18 -1.21 -2.25
CA GLY A 277 41.32 -1.07 -3.70
C GLY A 277 40.56 -2.15 -4.48
N LEU A 278 39.51 -2.71 -3.91
CA LEU A 278 38.72 -3.75 -4.54
C LEU A 278 37.68 -3.11 -5.47
N PRO A 279 37.60 -3.59 -6.72
CA PRO A 279 36.53 -3.14 -7.59
C PRO A 279 35.18 -3.65 -7.06
N LEU A 280 34.21 -2.73 -6.97
CA LEU A 280 32.85 -3.03 -6.52
C LEU A 280 32.03 -3.69 -7.65
N TYR A 281 32.39 -4.90 -8.03
CA TYR A 281 31.63 -5.67 -9.01
C TYR A 281 30.42 -6.35 -8.34
N ASN A 282 29.29 -6.27 -9.01
CA ASN A 282 28.04 -6.92 -8.57
C ASN A 282 27.67 -6.62 -7.11
N LEU A 283 27.90 -5.37 -6.64
CA LEU A 283 27.47 -4.95 -5.31
C LEU A 283 25.93 -4.98 -5.25
N GLN A 284 25.41 -5.80 -4.35
CA GLN A 284 24.00 -5.88 -4.04
C GLN A 284 23.79 -5.59 -2.57
N ILE A 285 22.78 -4.76 -2.30
CA ILE A 285 22.38 -4.39 -0.94
C ILE A 285 20.95 -4.87 -0.75
N LYS A 286 20.75 -5.72 0.25
CA LYS A 286 19.41 -6.14 0.68
C LYS A 286 19.17 -5.60 2.08
N GLN A 287 18.25 -4.66 2.18
CA GLN A 287 17.76 -4.14 3.46
C GLN A 287 16.52 -4.90 3.89
N PRO A 288 16.22 -4.96 5.19
CA PRO A 288 14.97 -5.49 5.70
C PRO A 288 13.76 -4.76 5.09
N THR A 289 12.66 -5.46 4.93
CA THR A 289 11.43 -5.00 4.30
C THR A 289 10.24 -5.21 5.22
N LEU A 290 9.05 -4.72 4.84
CA LEU A 290 7.81 -5.04 5.56
C LEU A 290 7.45 -6.54 5.51
N GLU A 291 7.93 -7.29 4.51
CA GLU A 291 7.77 -8.74 4.48
C GLU A 291 8.53 -9.41 5.63
N ASP A 292 9.76 -8.93 5.90
CA ASP A 292 10.55 -9.41 7.03
C ASP A 292 9.89 -9.05 8.38
N VAL A 293 9.24 -7.87 8.47
CA VAL A 293 8.43 -7.48 9.63
C VAL A 293 7.29 -8.46 9.84
N TYR A 294 6.52 -8.75 8.78
CA TYR A 294 5.40 -9.69 8.85
C TYR A 294 5.85 -11.09 9.28
N LEU A 295 6.91 -11.61 8.64
CA LEU A 295 7.49 -12.92 8.95
C LEU A 295 7.91 -13.02 10.43
N THR A 296 8.59 -12.01 10.95
CA THR A 296 9.07 -12.00 12.33
C THR A 296 7.91 -11.97 13.34
N LEU A 297 6.88 -11.16 13.07
CA LEU A 297 5.76 -10.98 14.00
C LEU A 297 4.74 -12.14 13.94
N THR A 298 4.62 -12.85 12.83
CA THR A 298 3.64 -13.92 12.66
C THR A 298 4.25 -15.32 12.67
N GLY A 299 5.56 -15.44 12.48
CA GLY A 299 6.26 -16.73 12.33
C GLY A 299 5.94 -17.45 11.01
N ARG A 300 5.36 -16.76 10.02
CA ARG A 300 4.92 -17.32 8.74
C ARG A 300 5.50 -16.55 7.58
N GLU A 301 5.93 -17.26 6.54
CA GLU A 301 6.29 -16.62 5.28
C GLU A 301 5.07 -15.91 4.68
N TYR A 302 5.30 -14.71 4.20
CA TYR A 302 4.31 -13.98 3.45
C TYR A 302 4.13 -14.66 2.09
N LYS A 303 2.92 -15.12 1.80
CA LYS A 303 2.56 -15.71 0.50
C LYS A 303 1.52 -14.80 -0.16
N ASP A 304 1.89 -14.30 -1.33
CA ASP A 304 1.02 -13.51 -2.23
C ASP A 304 -0.19 -14.32 -2.72
#